data_bc2300d41c5372fed9487e2ee0c2e985
#
_entry.id   bc2300d41c5372fed9487e2ee0c2e985
#
_cell.length_a   1.000
_cell.length_b   1.000
_cell.length_c   1.000
_cell.angle_alpha   90.00
_cell.angle_beta   90.00
_cell.angle_gamma   90.00
#
_symmetry.space_group_name_H-M   'P 1'
#
loop_
_entity.id
_entity.type
_entity.pdbx_description
1 polymer ?
#
loop_
_entity_poly.entity_id
_entity_poly.type
_entity_poly.pdbx_seq_one_letter_code
_entity_poly.pdbx_strand_id
1 'polypeptide(L)'
;MKRDHLFYYGTLASALLPVVPACAKTKKGNASVDNRPQPNVIVIYADDLGYGDLECFGATRVQTPNVNALARSGIRLTNVHAIAATSTPSRYGLLTGEYAFRHAGTDIARGNAGMIIRPEQFTMADAFKNAGYATAAIGKWHLGMGDRDGEQDWNAQLPMHLGDIGFDYHYIMAATADRTPCVFIEQGHVANYDASAPIEVSYTQNFEGEPTGKENPELLFNLKASHGHNQSIVNGIGRIGYMKGGGRALWKDENIADSIAAHALGFIREHREEPFFMYLATNDVHVPRFPHDRFRGKSPMGLRGDAIAQFDWTVGQVVSELERLGLRQNTLIILSSDNGPVVDDGYADRAVELLGDHRPAGPYRSGKYSTFEGGTIVPAIVSWPKRVKGGQESDALISQIDWLASLGSLVGARMPKGSAPDSQNRLGTLLGEEKEDRPYVLEQAANHTLSVRTREWKYIPPSKGPAIISGPGIESGYSREPQLYDMRRPYEQENVSLQHPDVVFRMQAYTEQERNKGASYTSPISK
;
A
#
# COMPACT_ATOMS: atom_id res chain seq x y z
N MET A 1 19.92 64.99 31.46
CA MET A 1 20.99 65.48 32.35
C MET A 1 22.10 64.48 32.29
N LYS A 2 23.12 64.88 31.53
CA LYS A 2 24.51 65.19 31.91
C LYS A 2 25.25 63.99 32.47
N ARG A 3 26.17 63.50 31.67
CA ARG A 3 27.62 63.83 31.65
C ARG A 3 28.41 62.88 32.54
N ASP A 4 29.61 62.43 32.34
CA ASP A 4 30.70 62.65 31.34
C ASP A 4 31.82 61.69 31.69
N HIS A 5 32.61 61.32 30.66
CA HIS A 5 34.10 61.20 30.57
C HIS A 5 34.90 60.48 31.67
N LEU A 6 36.02 59.80 31.47
CA LEU A 6 37.19 60.08 30.64
C LEU A 6 38.21 58.91 30.74
N PHE A 7 38.86 58.59 29.64
CA PHE A 7 40.23 58.16 29.37
C PHE A 7 41.21 57.81 30.52
N TYR A 8 42.07 56.82 30.35
CA TYR A 8 43.50 57.00 30.15
C TYR A 8 44.27 55.75 29.71
N TYR A 9 45.35 56.00 28.99
CA TYR A 9 46.36 55.28 28.23
C TYR A 9 47.36 54.39 29.02
N GLY A 10 48.01 53.50 28.26
CA GLY A 10 49.44 53.21 28.29
C GLY A 10 49.79 51.78 28.71
N THR A 11 50.70 51.06 28.21
CA THR A 11 51.83 51.20 27.24
C THR A 11 52.35 49.79 26.90
N LEU A 12 53.00 49.67 25.76
CA LEU A 12 53.71 48.51 25.20
C LEU A 12 54.67 47.79 26.10
N ALA A 13 54.79 46.46 25.90
CA ALA A 13 56.10 45.78 25.93
C ALA A 13 56.11 44.55 25.04
N SER A 14 57.08 44.52 24.14
CA SER A 14 57.40 43.45 23.19
C SER A 14 58.18 42.32 23.85
N ALA A 15 57.88 41.04 23.46
CA ALA A 15 58.95 39.99 23.52
C ALA A 15 58.55 38.77 22.65
N LEU A 16 59.27 38.57 21.59
CA LEU A 16 59.87 37.39 20.96
C LEU A 16 59.15 36.01 21.01
N LEU A 17 58.92 35.51 19.81
CA LEU A 17 58.56 34.16 19.44
C LEU A 17 59.56 33.06 19.81
N PRO A 18 59.07 31.79 19.89
CA PRO A 18 59.73 30.76 19.11
C PRO A 18 58.77 29.97 18.21
N VAL A 19 59.36 29.57 17.10
CA VAL A 19 58.79 28.72 16.02
C VAL A 19 58.48 27.33 16.56
N VAL A 20 57.25 26.83 16.25
CA VAL A 20 56.84 25.44 16.46
C VAL A 20 56.40 24.83 15.11
N PRO A 21 56.77 23.58 14.84
CA PRO A 21 56.68 23.01 13.51
C PRO A 21 55.28 22.53 13.13
N ALA A 22 55.11 22.40 11.82
CA ALA A 22 53.92 22.01 11.09
C ALA A 22 53.11 20.87 11.70
N CYS A 23 51.87 21.13 12.03
CA CYS A 23 50.86 20.12 12.29
C CYS A 23 50.22 19.65 10.97
N ALA A 24 50.21 18.34 10.79
CA ALA A 24 49.68 17.66 9.63
C ALA A 24 48.22 18.07 9.33
N LYS A 25 47.95 18.46 8.10
CA LYS A 25 46.61 18.66 7.56
C LYS A 25 45.87 17.32 7.54
N THR A 26 44.96 17.09 8.48
CA THR A 26 43.90 16.12 8.32
C THR A 26 42.99 16.61 7.17
N LYS A 27 43.03 15.90 6.06
CA LYS A 27 42.02 16.03 5.00
C LYS A 27 40.67 15.70 5.60
N LYS A 28 39.86 16.70 5.92
CA LYS A 28 38.42 16.54 5.99
C LYS A 28 37.98 16.14 4.57
N GLY A 29 37.58 14.89 4.42
CA GLY A 29 36.90 14.44 3.22
C GLY A 29 35.65 15.31 3.04
N ASN A 30 35.65 16.16 2.03
CA ASN A 30 34.44 16.74 1.50
C ASN A 30 33.62 15.56 0.97
N ALA A 31 32.64 15.14 1.74
CA ALA A 31 31.51 14.41 1.15
C ALA A 31 30.97 15.36 0.07
N SER A 32 31.14 14.99 -1.20
CA SER A 32 30.50 15.68 -2.31
C SER A 32 29.00 15.63 -2.05
N VAL A 33 28.42 16.76 -1.71
CA VAL A 33 26.96 16.92 -1.70
C VAL A 33 26.55 16.66 -3.14
N ASP A 34 25.88 15.54 -3.36
CA ASP A 34 25.34 15.19 -4.67
C ASP A 34 24.22 16.19 -5.00
N ASN A 35 24.57 17.17 -5.80
CA ASN A 35 23.72 18.30 -6.18
C ASN A 35 22.65 17.90 -7.22
N ARG A 36 22.24 16.62 -7.26
CA ARG A 36 21.11 16.19 -8.06
C ARG A 36 19.82 16.67 -7.39
N PRO A 37 18.91 17.34 -8.14
CA PRO A 37 17.62 17.71 -7.57
C PRO A 37 16.90 16.43 -7.12
N GLN A 38 16.36 16.48 -5.89
CA GLN A 38 15.61 15.39 -5.29
C GLN A 38 14.42 15.01 -6.21
N PRO A 39 14.18 13.71 -6.48
CA PRO A 39 13.04 13.30 -7.29
C PRO A 39 11.73 13.43 -6.52
N ASN A 40 10.63 13.70 -7.19
CA ASN A 40 9.32 13.38 -6.65
C ASN A 40 9.15 11.86 -6.61
N VAL A 41 8.39 11.36 -5.66
CA VAL A 41 8.12 9.92 -5.52
C VAL A 41 6.62 9.68 -5.37
N ILE A 42 6.07 8.85 -6.25
CA ILE A 42 4.67 8.43 -6.22
C ILE A 42 4.62 6.91 -6.15
N VAL A 43 3.97 6.39 -5.11
CA VAL A 43 3.60 4.99 -5.01
C VAL A 43 2.13 4.86 -5.40
N ILE A 44 1.84 4.32 -6.58
CA ILE A 44 0.48 3.97 -7.01
C ILE A 44 0.22 2.54 -6.54
N TYR A 45 -0.65 2.40 -5.56
CA TYR A 45 -0.91 1.14 -4.89
C TYR A 45 -2.35 0.70 -5.13
N ALA A 46 -2.52 -0.24 -6.05
CA ALA A 46 -3.82 -0.78 -6.42
C ALA A 46 -4.38 -1.69 -5.32
N ASP A 47 -5.66 -1.99 -5.42
CA ASP A 47 -6.40 -2.82 -4.49
C ASP A 47 -6.91 -4.09 -5.20
N ASP A 48 -6.50 -5.27 -4.75
CA ASP A 48 -6.85 -6.57 -5.35
C ASP A 48 -6.48 -6.72 -6.85
N LEU A 49 -5.56 -5.90 -7.37
CA LEU A 49 -5.11 -6.01 -8.75
C LEU A 49 -4.17 -7.19 -8.91
N GLY A 50 -4.59 -8.18 -9.69
CA GLY A 50 -3.81 -9.40 -9.90
C GLY A 50 -2.63 -9.22 -10.84
N TYR A 51 -1.67 -10.13 -10.75
CA TYR A 51 -0.51 -10.17 -11.63
C TYR A 51 -0.89 -10.17 -13.11
N GLY A 52 -1.93 -10.93 -13.48
CA GLY A 52 -2.39 -11.07 -14.87
C GLY A 52 -3.44 -10.06 -15.32
N ASP A 53 -3.75 -9.03 -14.53
CA ASP A 53 -4.80 -8.07 -14.85
C ASP A 53 -4.38 -6.94 -15.79
N LEU A 54 -3.08 -6.80 -16.07
CA LEU A 54 -2.51 -5.75 -16.92
C LEU A 54 -1.99 -6.33 -18.24
N GLU A 55 -2.18 -5.62 -19.37
CA GLU A 55 -1.69 -6.10 -20.68
C GLU A 55 -0.19 -6.38 -20.69
N CYS A 56 0.62 -5.52 -20.07
CA CYS A 56 2.07 -5.72 -19.99
C CYS A 56 2.47 -6.91 -19.09
N PHE A 57 1.54 -7.52 -18.38
CA PHE A 57 1.69 -8.77 -17.62
C PHE A 57 0.87 -9.93 -18.21
N GLY A 58 0.31 -9.76 -19.43
CA GLY A 58 -0.31 -10.84 -20.19
C GLY A 58 -1.83 -10.81 -20.26
N ALA A 59 -2.52 -9.79 -19.74
CA ALA A 59 -3.97 -9.63 -19.93
C ALA A 59 -4.31 -9.45 -21.42
N THR A 60 -5.35 -10.16 -21.87
CA THR A 60 -5.83 -10.09 -23.26
C THR A 60 -7.27 -9.57 -23.36
N ARG A 61 -8.00 -9.52 -22.23
CA ARG A 61 -9.42 -9.17 -22.20
C ARG A 61 -9.71 -7.76 -21.68
N VAL A 62 -8.69 -6.98 -21.40
CA VAL A 62 -8.77 -5.57 -21.01
C VAL A 62 -7.61 -4.81 -21.60
N GLN A 63 -7.82 -3.55 -21.93
CA GLN A 63 -6.78 -2.66 -22.44
C GLN A 63 -6.29 -1.73 -21.33
N THR A 64 -4.96 -1.65 -21.17
CA THR A 64 -4.30 -0.81 -20.16
C THR A 64 -3.20 0.05 -20.77
N PRO A 65 -3.53 0.93 -21.75
CA PRO A 65 -2.54 1.66 -22.56
C PRO A 65 -1.67 2.60 -21.73
N ASN A 66 -2.20 3.22 -20.67
CA ASN A 66 -1.44 4.13 -19.80
C ASN A 66 -0.43 3.36 -18.94
N VAL A 67 -0.84 2.23 -18.37
CA VAL A 67 0.07 1.34 -17.62
C VAL A 67 1.12 0.75 -18.56
N ASN A 68 0.75 0.37 -19.78
CA ASN A 68 1.70 -0.10 -20.80
C ASN A 68 2.74 0.98 -21.15
N ALA A 69 2.32 2.25 -21.26
CA ALA A 69 3.23 3.36 -21.51
C ALA A 69 4.18 3.56 -20.32
N LEU A 70 3.68 3.47 -19.08
CA LEU A 70 4.49 3.52 -17.88
C LEU A 70 5.54 2.39 -17.86
N ALA A 71 5.15 1.16 -18.18
CA ALA A 71 6.05 0.01 -18.25
C ALA A 71 7.14 0.20 -19.32
N ARG A 72 6.78 0.72 -20.51
CA ARG A 72 7.76 1.04 -21.56
C ARG A 72 8.76 2.13 -21.17
N SER A 73 8.36 3.06 -20.29
CA SER A 73 9.23 4.14 -19.81
C SER A 73 10.07 3.74 -18.58
N GLY A 74 10.00 2.49 -18.15
CA GLY A 74 10.66 2.02 -16.95
C GLY A 74 11.05 0.55 -16.99
N ILE A 75 11.07 -0.08 -15.84
CA ILE A 75 11.33 -1.51 -15.65
C ILE A 75 10.07 -2.21 -15.14
N ARG A 76 9.77 -3.35 -15.70
CA ARG A 76 8.79 -4.30 -15.24
C ARG A 76 9.46 -5.33 -14.33
N LEU A 77 9.00 -5.42 -13.09
CA LEU A 77 9.50 -6.36 -12.09
C LEU A 77 8.52 -7.53 -12.00
N THR A 78 8.97 -8.73 -12.35
CA THR A 78 8.09 -9.90 -12.55
C THR A 78 8.04 -10.86 -11.39
N ASN A 79 8.80 -10.58 -10.31
CA ASN A 79 8.88 -11.44 -9.12
C ASN A 79 8.84 -10.61 -7.84
N VAL A 80 7.77 -9.78 -7.74
CA VAL A 80 7.54 -8.91 -6.58
C VAL A 80 6.40 -9.48 -5.73
N HIS A 81 6.66 -9.60 -4.44
CA HIS A 81 5.71 -10.14 -3.49
C HIS A 81 5.19 -9.07 -2.53
N ALA A 82 3.86 -8.99 -2.44
CA ALA A 82 3.18 -8.32 -1.35
C ALA A 82 3.50 -9.04 -0.01
N ILE A 83 3.36 -8.32 1.08
CA ILE A 83 3.75 -8.80 2.41
C ILE A 83 2.74 -9.83 2.93
N ALA A 84 1.49 -9.69 2.52
CA ALA A 84 0.41 -10.60 2.88
C ALA A 84 -0.58 -10.78 1.73
N ALA A 85 -1.39 -11.82 1.81
CA ALA A 85 -2.47 -12.12 0.88
C ALA A 85 -3.78 -11.35 1.21
N THR A 86 -3.67 -10.27 2.00
CA THR A 86 -4.78 -9.37 2.38
C THR A 86 -4.28 -7.95 2.61
N SER A 87 -5.19 -6.98 2.44
CA SER A 87 -4.86 -5.55 2.38
C SER A 87 -4.22 -4.96 3.63
N THR A 88 -4.87 -5.07 4.80
CA THR A 88 -4.40 -4.40 6.03
C THR A 88 -2.96 -4.78 6.39
N PRO A 89 -2.59 -6.08 6.51
CA PRO A 89 -1.22 -6.45 6.86
C PRO A 89 -0.20 -6.07 5.77
N SER A 90 -0.57 -6.08 4.49
CA SER A 90 0.32 -5.62 3.42
C SER A 90 0.59 -4.12 3.49
N ARG A 91 -0.45 -3.31 3.66
CA ARG A 91 -0.33 -1.84 3.77
C ARG A 91 0.43 -1.43 5.02
N TYR A 92 0.18 -2.13 6.14
CA TYR A 92 0.94 -1.95 7.37
C TYR A 92 2.44 -2.17 7.14
N GLY A 93 2.81 -3.33 6.60
CA GLY A 93 4.21 -3.66 6.37
C GLY A 93 4.90 -2.77 5.34
N LEU A 94 4.19 -2.36 4.26
CA LEU A 94 4.70 -1.41 3.28
C LEU A 94 5.10 -0.07 3.93
N LEU A 95 4.22 0.47 4.77
CA LEU A 95 4.41 1.79 5.36
C LEU A 95 5.36 1.80 6.56
N THR A 96 5.48 0.69 7.29
CA THR A 96 6.31 0.60 8.50
C THR A 96 7.63 -0.16 8.32
N GLY A 97 7.76 -0.95 7.24
CA GLY A 97 8.90 -1.85 7.06
C GLY A 97 8.97 -2.96 8.13
N GLU A 98 7.83 -3.30 8.73
CA GLU A 98 7.69 -4.33 9.76
C GLU A 98 6.56 -5.28 9.42
N TYR A 99 6.77 -6.59 9.58
CA TYR A 99 5.74 -7.59 9.33
C TYR A 99 4.56 -7.44 10.31
N ALA A 100 3.35 -7.48 9.77
CA ALA A 100 2.12 -7.31 10.52
C ALA A 100 1.92 -8.38 11.62
N PHE A 101 2.38 -9.61 11.41
CA PHE A 101 2.26 -10.70 12.39
C PHE A 101 2.99 -10.43 13.72
N ARG A 102 3.85 -9.40 13.78
CA ARG A 102 4.52 -8.98 15.01
C ARG A 102 3.61 -8.24 15.98
N HIS A 103 2.47 -7.76 15.49
CA HIS A 103 1.50 -6.98 16.26
C HIS A 103 0.11 -7.59 16.21
N ALA A 104 -0.55 -7.64 17.37
CA ALA A 104 -1.97 -7.96 17.43
C ALA A 104 -2.81 -6.82 16.80
N GLY A 105 -3.98 -7.16 16.24
CA GLY A 105 -4.90 -6.18 15.67
C GLY A 105 -4.54 -5.70 14.26
N THR A 106 -3.63 -6.38 13.58
CA THR A 106 -3.22 -6.08 12.20
C THR A 106 -3.97 -6.92 11.16
N ASP A 107 -5.08 -7.53 11.55
CA ASP A 107 -5.99 -8.24 10.65
C ASP A 107 -6.78 -7.27 9.75
N ILE A 108 -7.61 -7.82 8.88
CA ILE A 108 -8.48 -7.03 8.00
C ILE A 108 -9.30 -6.04 8.83
N ALA A 109 -8.97 -4.77 8.75
CA ALA A 109 -9.54 -3.71 9.56
C ALA A 109 -11.01 -3.45 9.20
N ARG A 110 -11.83 -3.16 10.22
CA ARG A 110 -13.16 -2.59 10.03
C ARG A 110 -13.06 -1.10 9.68
N GLY A 111 -14.14 -0.53 9.13
CA GLY A 111 -14.14 0.90 8.82
C GLY A 111 -14.11 1.82 10.04
N ASN A 112 -14.49 1.29 11.22
CA ASN A 112 -14.39 1.97 12.51
C ASN A 112 -13.24 1.42 13.37
N ALA A 113 -12.22 0.84 12.79
CA ALA A 113 -11.02 0.44 13.51
C ALA A 113 -10.25 1.65 14.02
N GLY A 114 -9.70 1.55 15.22
CA GLY A 114 -8.70 2.50 15.73
C GLY A 114 -7.42 2.43 14.90
N MET A 115 -6.61 3.46 14.97
CA MET A 115 -5.40 3.60 14.18
C MET A 115 -4.39 2.50 14.51
N ILE A 116 -4.06 1.66 13.54
CA ILE A 116 -3.18 0.50 13.68
C ILE A 116 -1.71 0.94 13.73
N ILE A 117 -1.31 1.84 12.84
CA ILE A 117 0.02 2.48 12.91
C ILE A 117 -0.05 3.61 13.93
N ARG A 118 0.69 3.47 15.01
CA ARG A 118 0.68 4.48 16.09
C ARG A 118 1.71 5.57 15.85
N PRO A 119 1.52 6.79 16.40
CA PRO A 119 2.42 7.92 16.21
C PRO A 119 3.88 7.66 16.59
N GLU A 120 4.13 6.68 17.46
CA GLU A 120 5.47 6.30 17.89
C GLU A 120 6.20 5.42 16.87
N GLN A 121 5.48 4.86 15.88
CA GLN A 121 6.07 4.05 14.83
C GLN A 121 6.57 4.93 13.68
N PHE A 122 7.81 4.71 13.29
CA PHE A 122 8.40 5.39 12.13
C PHE A 122 7.82 4.82 10.83
N THR A 123 7.39 5.70 9.96
CA THR A 123 6.72 5.34 8.71
C THR A 123 7.50 5.77 7.47
N MET A 124 7.06 5.28 6.31
CA MET A 124 7.54 5.76 5.02
C MET A 124 7.30 7.28 4.86
N ALA A 125 6.17 7.80 5.33
CA ALA A 125 5.89 9.24 5.30
C ALA A 125 6.87 10.03 6.16
N ASP A 126 7.22 9.53 7.36
CA ASP A 126 8.24 10.17 8.20
C ASP A 126 9.61 10.20 7.52
N ALA A 127 9.97 9.12 6.81
CA ALA A 127 11.24 9.09 6.08
C ALA A 127 11.32 10.21 5.04
N PHE A 128 10.26 10.43 4.27
CA PHE A 128 10.19 11.50 3.29
C PHE A 128 10.10 12.88 3.94
N LYS A 129 9.26 13.04 4.95
CA LYS A 129 9.12 14.30 5.70
C LYS A 129 10.44 14.74 6.33
N ASN A 130 11.18 13.81 6.95
CA ASN A 130 12.50 14.07 7.51
C ASN A 130 13.55 14.43 6.45
N ALA A 131 13.33 14.06 5.20
CA ALA A 131 14.15 14.44 4.06
C ALA A 131 13.69 15.77 3.39
N GLY A 132 12.69 16.44 3.94
CA GLY A 132 12.19 17.75 3.45
C GLY A 132 11.17 17.65 2.32
N TYR A 133 10.45 16.55 2.21
CA TYR A 133 9.38 16.36 1.24
C TYR A 133 8.03 16.77 1.81
N ALA A 134 7.16 17.34 0.97
CA ALA A 134 5.73 17.36 1.22
C ALA A 134 5.16 15.95 1.06
N THR A 135 4.28 15.50 1.95
CA THR A 135 3.82 14.11 2.00
C THR A 135 2.30 14.00 1.91
N ALA A 136 1.79 13.07 1.10
CA ALA A 136 0.36 12.85 0.97
C ALA A 136 -0.03 11.37 0.98
N ALA A 137 -1.20 11.07 1.58
CA ALA A 137 -1.92 9.80 1.42
C ALA A 137 -3.29 10.07 0.80
N ILE A 138 -3.58 9.46 -0.34
CA ILE A 138 -4.82 9.70 -1.09
C ILE A 138 -5.44 8.38 -1.51
N GLY A 139 -6.73 8.19 -1.20
CA GLY A 139 -7.51 7.01 -1.56
C GLY A 139 -7.72 6.02 -0.42
N LYS A 140 -7.58 4.72 -0.67
CA LYS A 140 -7.80 3.67 0.34
C LYS A 140 -6.76 3.72 1.47
N TRP A 141 -7.25 3.76 2.71
CA TRP A 141 -6.37 3.68 3.88
C TRP A 141 -6.33 2.28 4.49
N HIS A 142 -7.41 1.82 5.06
CA HIS A 142 -7.60 0.46 5.61
C HIS A 142 -6.65 0.12 6.79
N LEU A 143 -6.21 1.12 7.54
CA LEU A 143 -5.31 0.98 8.70
C LEU A 143 -5.85 1.69 9.95
N GLY A 144 -7.18 1.92 9.98
CA GLY A 144 -7.87 2.52 11.11
C GLY A 144 -7.58 4.01 11.29
N MET A 145 -8.42 4.67 12.09
CA MET A 145 -8.33 6.08 12.45
C MET A 145 -8.90 6.29 13.86
N GLY A 146 -8.47 7.35 14.52
CA GLY A 146 -8.87 7.58 15.90
C GLY A 146 -8.11 6.69 16.88
N ASP A 147 -8.38 6.86 18.18
CA ASP A 147 -7.61 6.18 19.22
C ASP A 147 -7.99 4.71 19.39
N ARG A 148 -9.28 4.38 19.33
CA ARG A 148 -9.81 3.03 19.59
C ARG A 148 -10.92 2.63 18.64
N ASP A 149 -11.09 1.32 18.51
CA ASP A 149 -12.16 0.71 17.71
C ASP A 149 -13.54 1.18 18.16
N GLY A 150 -14.32 1.71 17.22
CA GLY A 150 -15.71 2.09 17.43
C GLY A 150 -15.93 3.38 18.25
N GLU A 151 -14.87 4.07 18.67
CA GLU A 151 -14.96 5.32 19.44
C GLU A 151 -14.83 6.59 18.58
N GLN A 152 -14.80 6.45 17.24
CA GLN A 152 -14.68 7.60 16.34
C GLN A 152 -15.94 8.45 16.35
N ASP A 153 -15.81 9.73 16.66
CA ASP A 153 -16.84 10.73 16.38
C ASP A 153 -16.66 11.27 14.96
N TRP A 154 -17.42 10.72 14.02
CA TRP A 154 -17.38 11.10 12.60
C TRP A 154 -17.92 12.51 12.32
N ASN A 155 -18.48 13.18 13.33
CA ASN A 155 -19.06 14.51 13.23
C ASN A 155 -18.11 15.61 13.70
N ALA A 156 -16.94 15.23 14.19
CA ALA A 156 -15.89 16.11 14.67
C ALA A 156 -14.53 15.76 14.04
N GLN A 157 -13.50 16.50 14.38
CA GLN A 157 -12.14 16.11 14.04
C GLN A 157 -11.72 14.87 14.80
N LEU A 158 -11.23 13.87 14.09
CA LEU A 158 -10.67 12.67 14.71
C LEU A 158 -9.40 13.03 15.49
N PRO A 159 -9.27 12.59 16.75
CA PRO A 159 -8.15 12.97 17.61
C PRO A 159 -6.82 12.38 17.17
N MET A 160 -6.82 11.33 16.35
CA MET A 160 -5.66 10.68 15.79
C MET A 160 -5.92 10.33 14.34
N HIS A 161 -5.06 10.80 13.46
CA HIS A 161 -5.19 10.62 12.01
C HIS A 161 -3.83 10.57 11.31
N LEU A 162 -3.79 10.55 9.99
CA LEU A 162 -2.57 10.36 9.22
C LEU A 162 -1.52 11.48 9.40
N GLY A 163 -1.95 12.68 9.84
CA GLY A 163 -1.04 13.77 10.20
C GLY A 163 -0.08 13.41 11.33
N ASP A 164 -0.50 12.52 12.24
CA ASP A 164 0.30 12.08 13.39
C ASP A 164 1.36 11.04 13.03
N ILE A 165 1.35 10.53 11.80
CA ILE A 165 2.29 9.52 11.27
C ILE A 165 3.01 9.96 10.01
N GLY A 166 3.22 11.28 9.85
CA GLY A 166 4.11 11.85 8.84
C GLY A 166 3.46 12.35 7.56
N PHE A 167 2.14 12.19 7.34
CA PHE A 167 1.47 12.74 6.16
C PHE A 167 1.01 14.19 6.38
N ASP A 168 1.50 15.12 5.58
CA ASP A 168 1.08 16.53 5.63
C ASP A 168 -0.33 16.73 5.09
N TYR A 169 -0.71 15.93 4.09
CA TYR A 169 -2.05 15.93 3.51
C TYR A 169 -2.62 14.52 3.43
N HIS A 170 -3.92 14.37 3.69
CA HIS A 170 -4.63 13.14 3.39
C HIS A 170 -6.08 13.38 2.98
N TYR A 171 -6.49 12.61 1.97
CA TYR A 171 -7.88 12.48 1.51
C TYR A 171 -8.17 11.01 1.28
N ILE A 172 -8.83 10.37 2.24
CA ILE A 172 -8.86 8.90 2.30
C ILE A 172 -10.25 8.32 2.58
N MET A 173 -10.42 7.06 2.18
CA MET A 173 -11.46 6.17 2.66
C MET A 173 -10.95 5.46 3.92
N ALA A 174 -11.74 5.42 4.99
CA ALA A 174 -11.30 4.83 6.27
C ALA A 174 -10.86 3.36 6.14
N ALA A 175 -11.61 2.59 5.35
CA ALA A 175 -11.26 1.20 5.00
C ALA A 175 -11.34 0.99 3.48
N THR A 176 -12.37 0.31 3.02
CA THR A 176 -12.65 -0.07 1.62
C THR A 176 -14.04 0.41 1.22
N ALA A 177 -14.34 0.47 -0.07
CA ALA A 177 -15.64 0.95 -0.55
C ALA A 177 -16.81 0.06 -0.09
N ASP A 178 -16.58 -1.22 0.16
CA ASP A 178 -17.56 -2.16 0.67
C ASP A 178 -17.91 -2.02 2.16
N ARG A 179 -17.25 -1.09 2.88
CA ARG A 179 -17.36 -0.91 4.35
C ARG A 179 -17.85 0.47 4.74
N THR A 180 -18.66 0.51 5.80
CA THR A 180 -19.05 1.77 6.44
C THR A 180 -17.89 2.32 7.31
N PRO A 181 -17.74 3.67 7.43
CA PRO A 181 -18.53 4.73 6.83
C PRO A 181 -18.22 4.94 5.34
N CYS A 182 -19.24 5.23 4.55
CA CYS A 182 -19.11 5.48 3.11
C CYS A 182 -18.90 6.97 2.83
N VAL A 183 -17.84 7.53 3.39
CA VAL A 183 -17.45 8.94 3.28
C VAL A 183 -15.95 9.07 3.13
N PHE A 184 -15.49 10.10 2.43
CA PHE A 184 -14.07 10.47 2.46
C PHE A 184 -13.74 11.25 3.72
N ILE A 185 -12.52 11.14 4.17
CA ILE A 185 -11.96 11.87 5.31
C ILE A 185 -10.77 12.68 4.82
N GLU A 186 -10.83 13.98 5.04
CA GLU A 186 -9.79 14.94 4.68
C GLU A 186 -9.26 15.62 5.94
N GLN A 187 -7.95 15.52 6.17
CA GLN A 187 -7.29 16.15 7.32
C GLN A 187 -7.98 15.87 8.68
N GLY A 188 -8.42 14.62 8.86
CA GLY A 188 -9.09 14.17 10.09
C GLY A 188 -10.57 14.52 10.19
N HIS A 189 -11.16 15.16 9.20
CA HIS A 189 -12.58 15.47 9.14
C HIS A 189 -13.29 14.73 8.00
N VAL A 190 -14.57 14.44 8.16
CA VAL A 190 -15.39 13.96 7.05
C VAL A 190 -15.51 15.05 6.00
N ALA A 191 -15.07 14.74 4.77
CA ALA A 191 -15.15 15.66 3.64
C ALA A 191 -16.63 15.92 3.29
N ASN A 192 -16.95 17.17 2.93
CA ASN A 192 -18.33 17.60 2.62
C ASN A 192 -19.34 17.31 3.73
N TYR A 193 -18.90 17.36 4.98
CA TYR A 193 -19.72 17.05 6.14
C TYR A 193 -21.09 17.76 6.10
N ASP A 194 -22.14 17.02 6.46
CA ASP A 194 -23.52 17.50 6.50
C ASP A 194 -24.02 17.50 7.94
N ALA A 195 -24.06 18.68 8.55
CA ALA A 195 -24.53 18.84 9.94
C ALA A 195 -26.01 18.49 10.12
N SER A 196 -26.82 18.47 9.05
CA SER A 196 -28.22 18.06 9.10
C SER A 196 -28.42 16.54 9.09
N ALA A 197 -27.33 15.77 8.81
CA ALA A 197 -27.34 14.32 8.73
C ALA A 197 -26.13 13.72 9.47
N PRO A 198 -26.06 13.83 10.83
CA PRO A 198 -24.94 13.35 11.60
C PRO A 198 -24.71 11.85 11.40
N ILE A 199 -23.42 11.47 11.38
CA ILE A 199 -22.98 10.12 11.05
C ILE A 199 -22.81 9.30 12.31
N GLU A 200 -23.42 8.12 12.33
CA GLU A 200 -23.13 7.08 13.30
C GLU A 200 -22.76 5.78 12.58
N VAL A 201 -21.81 5.03 13.12
CA VAL A 201 -21.29 3.78 12.55
C VAL A 201 -21.26 2.69 13.60
N SER A 202 -21.69 1.49 13.25
CA SER A 202 -21.67 0.31 14.10
C SER A 202 -21.27 -0.94 13.31
N TYR A 203 -20.52 -1.83 13.95
CA TYR A 203 -20.19 -3.14 13.39
C TYR A 203 -20.80 -4.28 14.20
N THR A 204 -21.69 -3.95 15.14
CA THR A 204 -22.35 -4.93 16.02
C THR A 204 -23.85 -5.02 15.77
N GLN A 205 -24.53 -3.90 15.53
CA GLN A 205 -25.98 -3.85 15.36
C GLN A 205 -26.40 -2.72 14.43
N ASN A 206 -27.56 -2.89 13.79
CA ASN A 206 -28.18 -1.85 12.96
C ASN A 206 -28.79 -0.73 13.84
N PHE A 207 -28.99 0.42 13.23
CA PHE A 207 -29.73 1.53 13.82
C PHE A 207 -31.22 1.36 13.59
N GLU A 208 -32.02 1.80 14.55
CA GLU A 208 -33.48 1.70 14.46
C GLU A 208 -34.01 2.43 13.23
N GLY A 209 -34.84 1.76 12.43
CA GLY A 209 -35.46 2.31 11.24
C GLY A 209 -34.56 2.34 10.00
N GLU A 210 -33.29 2.00 10.09
CA GLU A 210 -32.39 1.96 8.93
C GLU A 210 -32.54 0.66 8.13
N PRO A 211 -32.74 0.71 6.79
CA PRO A 211 -32.88 -0.48 5.97
C PRO A 211 -31.53 -1.19 5.81
N THR A 212 -31.60 -2.52 5.61
CA THR A 212 -30.44 -3.34 5.28
C THR A 212 -30.62 -4.03 3.94
N GLY A 213 -29.52 -4.33 3.25
CA GLY A 213 -29.58 -5.10 2.01
C GLY A 213 -30.14 -6.50 2.21
N LYS A 214 -30.05 -7.06 3.43
CA LYS A 214 -30.63 -8.36 3.77
C LYS A 214 -32.14 -8.31 3.87
N GLU A 215 -32.70 -7.30 4.50
CA GLU A 215 -34.13 -7.16 4.77
C GLU A 215 -34.87 -6.44 3.63
N ASN A 216 -34.15 -5.56 2.91
CA ASN A 216 -34.71 -4.71 1.85
C ASN A 216 -33.91 -4.87 0.54
N PRO A 217 -33.84 -6.09 -0.04
CA PRO A 217 -33.04 -6.35 -1.24
C PRO A 217 -33.51 -5.57 -2.47
N GLU A 218 -34.73 -5.07 -2.50
CA GLU A 218 -35.26 -4.20 -3.54
C GLU A 218 -34.58 -2.81 -3.58
N LEU A 219 -33.97 -2.39 -2.47
CA LEU A 219 -33.22 -1.13 -2.40
C LEU A 219 -31.79 -1.26 -2.94
N LEU A 220 -31.33 -2.46 -3.26
CA LEU A 220 -30.05 -2.73 -3.93
C LEU A 220 -30.19 -2.57 -5.45
N PHE A 221 -30.52 -1.37 -5.90
CA PHE A 221 -30.84 -1.10 -7.31
C PHE A 221 -29.58 -0.93 -8.20
N ASN A 222 -28.42 -0.59 -7.64
CA ASN A 222 -27.18 -0.47 -8.39
C ASN A 222 -26.40 -1.78 -8.43
N LEU A 223 -26.21 -2.45 -7.27
CA LEU A 223 -25.47 -3.70 -7.21
C LEU A 223 -25.95 -4.56 -6.04
N LYS A 224 -26.31 -5.80 -6.34
CA LYS A 224 -26.72 -6.79 -5.33
C LYS A 224 -25.51 -7.50 -4.73
N ALA A 225 -25.64 -7.97 -3.49
CA ALA A 225 -24.67 -8.86 -2.89
C ALA A 225 -24.80 -10.28 -3.47
N SER A 226 -23.67 -10.98 -3.63
CA SER A 226 -23.61 -12.43 -3.88
C SER A 226 -23.56 -13.20 -2.55
N HIS A 227 -22.75 -12.70 -1.60
CA HIS A 227 -22.65 -13.22 -0.24
C HIS A 227 -22.13 -12.12 0.70
N GLY A 228 -22.53 -12.11 1.96
CA GLY A 228 -22.20 -11.01 2.87
C GLY A 228 -22.65 -9.65 2.32
N HIS A 229 -21.95 -8.57 2.64
CA HIS A 229 -22.10 -7.24 2.04
C HIS A 229 -23.55 -6.73 1.92
N ASN A 230 -24.42 -7.09 2.86
CA ASN A 230 -25.85 -6.84 2.83
C ASN A 230 -26.38 -6.17 4.10
N GLN A 231 -25.51 -5.44 4.81
CA GLN A 231 -25.89 -4.62 5.97
C GLN A 231 -26.37 -3.24 5.47
N SER A 232 -25.77 -2.12 5.87
CA SER A 232 -26.25 -0.80 5.41
C SER A 232 -26.23 -0.67 3.89
N ILE A 233 -27.15 0.15 3.38
CA ILE A 233 -27.29 0.44 1.94
C ILE A 233 -26.84 1.88 1.70
N VAL A 234 -25.85 2.07 0.84
CA VAL A 234 -25.41 3.39 0.38
C VAL A 234 -25.31 3.36 -1.13
N ASN A 235 -25.88 4.36 -1.82
CA ASN A 235 -25.89 4.44 -3.28
C ASN A 235 -26.50 3.19 -3.96
N GLY A 236 -27.52 2.58 -3.34
CA GLY A 236 -28.15 1.35 -3.88
C GLY A 236 -27.24 0.11 -3.87
N ILE A 237 -26.23 0.10 -3.01
CA ILE A 237 -25.23 -0.97 -2.85
C ILE A 237 -25.13 -1.33 -1.37
N GLY A 238 -25.17 -2.62 -1.04
CA GLY A 238 -25.04 -3.11 0.31
C GLY A 238 -23.59 -3.04 0.81
N ARG A 239 -23.40 -2.88 2.11
CA ARG A 239 -22.07 -2.72 2.75
C ARG A 239 -21.86 -3.73 3.87
N ILE A 240 -20.63 -3.85 4.32
CA ILE A 240 -20.26 -4.45 5.60
C ILE A 240 -20.26 -3.33 6.65
N GLY A 241 -20.93 -3.59 7.78
CA GLY A 241 -21.15 -2.61 8.82
C GLY A 241 -22.44 -1.81 8.64
N TYR A 242 -22.83 -1.10 9.69
CA TYR A 242 -24.03 -0.30 9.75
C TYR A 242 -23.66 1.17 9.89
N MET A 243 -24.40 2.02 9.21
CA MET A 243 -24.30 3.47 9.37
C MET A 243 -25.66 4.13 9.17
N LYS A 244 -25.83 5.29 9.78
CA LYS A 244 -26.91 6.22 9.45
C LYS A 244 -26.35 7.62 9.23
N GLY A 245 -27.12 8.49 8.60
CA GLY A 245 -26.71 9.85 8.30
C GLY A 245 -25.73 9.94 7.11
N GLY A 246 -24.89 10.96 7.14
CA GLY A 246 -23.90 11.26 6.10
C GLY A 246 -24.38 12.26 5.06
N GLY A 247 -25.64 12.25 4.68
CA GLY A 247 -26.20 13.23 3.75
C GLY A 247 -25.33 13.45 2.51
N ARG A 248 -24.94 14.71 2.24
CA ARG A 248 -24.09 15.06 1.09
C ARG A 248 -22.64 14.58 1.19
N ALA A 249 -22.20 14.10 2.35
CA ALA A 249 -20.86 13.54 2.52
C ALA A 249 -20.74 12.11 1.97
N LEU A 250 -21.86 11.41 1.80
CA LEU A 250 -21.87 10.05 1.23
C LEU A 250 -21.31 10.07 -0.20
N TRP A 251 -20.32 9.24 -0.47
CA TRP A 251 -19.82 9.10 -1.83
C TRP A 251 -20.84 8.42 -2.74
N LYS A 252 -20.68 8.63 -4.03
CA LYS A 252 -21.27 7.81 -5.09
C LYS A 252 -20.14 6.95 -5.66
N ASP A 253 -20.36 5.63 -5.70
CA ASP A 253 -19.32 4.68 -6.06
C ASP A 253 -18.72 4.96 -7.44
N GLU A 254 -19.55 5.33 -8.41
CA GLU A 254 -19.14 5.72 -9.76
C GLU A 254 -18.17 6.92 -9.81
N ASN A 255 -18.09 7.72 -8.75
CA ASN A 255 -17.25 8.91 -8.67
C ASN A 255 -16.01 8.73 -7.79
N ILE A 256 -15.82 7.57 -7.15
CA ILE A 256 -14.69 7.35 -6.23
C ILE A 256 -13.35 7.59 -6.92
N ALA A 257 -13.13 7.00 -8.11
CA ALA A 257 -11.88 7.16 -8.85
C ALA A 257 -11.64 8.62 -9.28
N ASP A 258 -12.70 9.34 -9.69
CA ASP A 258 -12.60 10.77 -10.04
C ASP A 258 -12.21 11.63 -8.83
N SER A 259 -12.81 11.35 -7.67
CA SER A 259 -12.48 12.06 -6.43
C SER A 259 -11.02 11.84 -6.02
N ILE A 260 -10.56 10.59 -6.04
CA ILE A 260 -9.18 10.23 -5.75
C ILE A 260 -8.21 10.91 -6.74
N ALA A 261 -8.49 10.82 -8.03
CA ALA A 261 -7.68 11.45 -9.06
C ALA A 261 -7.61 12.97 -8.90
N ALA A 262 -8.75 13.63 -8.65
CA ALA A 262 -8.81 15.08 -8.49
C ALA A 262 -7.93 15.57 -7.33
N HIS A 263 -7.97 14.89 -6.18
CA HIS A 263 -7.14 15.24 -5.02
C HIS A 263 -5.66 14.94 -5.26
N ALA A 264 -5.33 13.84 -5.96
CA ALA A 264 -3.95 13.54 -6.36
C ALA A 264 -3.37 14.61 -7.28
N LEU A 265 -4.12 15.01 -8.31
CA LEU A 265 -3.69 16.08 -9.23
C LEU A 265 -3.63 17.44 -8.53
N GLY A 266 -4.54 17.72 -7.60
CA GLY A 266 -4.51 18.92 -6.75
C GLY A 266 -3.22 19.02 -5.95
N PHE A 267 -2.86 17.95 -5.25
CA PHE A 267 -1.62 17.86 -4.48
C PHE A 267 -0.37 18.05 -5.35
N ILE A 268 -0.29 17.42 -6.52
CA ILE A 268 0.84 17.58 -7.46
C ILE A 268 0.98 19.04 -7.91
N ARG A 269 -0.13 19.72 -8.18
CA ARG A 269 -0.12 21.16 -8.59
C ARG A 269 0.36 22.07 -7.49
N GLU A 270 -0.11 21.84 -6.28
CA GLU A 270 0.24 22.64 -5.11
C GLU A 270 1.74 22.53 -4.78
N HIS A 271 2.29 21.33 -4.87
CA HIS A 271 3.69 21.02 -4.51
C HIS A 271 4.64 20.93 -5.72
N ARG A 272 4.29 21.53 -6.87
CA ARG A 272 5.10 21.44 -8.10
C ARG A 272 6.51 22.06 -8.00
N GLU A 273 6.74 22.95 -7.05
CA GLU A 273 8.00 23.68 -6.87
C GLU A 273 8.90 23.06 -5.78
N GLU A 274 8.43 22.02 -5.09
CA GLU A 274 9.16 21.34 -4.03
C GLU A 274 9.08 19.81 -4.21
N PRO A 275 10.02 19.02 -3.64
CA PRO A 275 9.94 17.58 -3.71
C PRO A 275 8.75 17.06 -2.89
N PHE A 276 8.03 16.09 -3.44
CA PHE A 276 6.89 15.48 -2.76
C PHE A 276 6.92 13.95 -2.83
N PHE A 277 6.31 13.36 -1.82
CA PHE A 277 5.96 11.95 -1.74
C PHE A 277 4.44 11.79 -1.71
N MET A 278 3.90 10.94 -2.57
CA MET A 278 2.48 10.62 -2.58
C MET A 278 2.27 9.12 -2.53
N TYR A 279 1.58 8.64 -1.49
CA TYR A 279 0.98 7.32 -1.42
C TYR A 279 -0.42 7.40 -2.03
N LEU A 280 -0.53 7.05 -3.31
CA LEU A 280 -1.78 7.03 -4.06
C LEU A 280 -2.35 5.60 -4.05
N ALA A 281 -3.21 5.32 -3.08
CA ALA A 281 -3.85 4.05 -2.92
C ALA A 281 -5.22 4.05 -3.61
N THR A 282 -5.30 3.48 -4.81
CA THR A 282 -6.57 3.44 -5.55
C THR A 282 -7.57 2.48 -4.91
N ASN A 283 -8.86 2.69 -5.16
CA ASN A 283 -9.91 1.75 -4.77
C ASN A 283 -10.04 0.60 -5.77
N ASP A 284 -9.71 0.85 -7.03
CA ASP A 284 -9.78 -0.17 -8.09
C ASP A 284 -8.65 -1.20 -7.92
N VAL A 285 -8.98 -2.47 -8.07
CA VAL A 285 -10.21 -3.10 -8.59
C VAL A 285 -11.02 -3.82 -7.50
N HIS A 286 -10.93 -3.36 -6.25
CA HIS A 286 -11.67 -3.94 -5.12
C HIS A 286 -13.18 -3.76 -5.29
N VAL A 287 -13.93 -4.66 -4.69
CA VAL A 287 -15.40 -4.58 -4.63
C VAL A 287 -15.89 -3.44 -3.71
N PRO A 288 -17.09 -2.88 -3.94
CA PRO A 288 -17.97 -3.07 -5.09
C PRO A 288 -17.38 -2.46 -6.35
N ARG A 289 -17.33 -3.23 -7.43
CA ARG A 289 -16.87 -2.71 -8.72
C ARG A 289 -18.04 -2.00 -9.39
N PHE A 290 -18.03 -0.69 -9.25
CA PHE A 290 -19.06 0.17 -9.83
C PHE A 290 -18.39 1.38 -10.50
N PRO A 291 -17.64 1.14 -11.61
CA PRO A 291 -16.91 2.18 -12.29
C PRO A 291 -17.84 3.20 -12.95
N HIS A 292 -17.34 4.41 -13.16
CA HIS A 292 -18.09 5.48 -13.81
C HIS A 292 -18.59 5.02 -15.20
N ASP A 293 -19.75 5.49 -15.61
CA ASP A 293 -20.45 5.06 -16.84
C ASP A 293 -19.58 5.17 -18.12
N ARG A 294 -18.65 6.13 -18.18
CA ARG A 294 -17.73 6.28 -19.31
C ARG A 294 -16.81 5.07 -19.52
N PHE A 295 -16.68 4.20 -18.51
CA PHE A 295 -15.89 2.96 -18.60
C PHE A 295 -16.76 1.72 -18.87
N ARG A 296 -18.10 1.85 -18.86
CA ARG A 296 -18.99 0.72 -19.11
C ARG A 296 -18.76 0.13 -20.49
N GLY A 297 -18.57 -1.20 -20.53
CA GLY A 297 -18.33 -1.95 -21.77
C GLY A 297 -16.93 -1.77 -22.37
N LYS A 298 -15.96 -1.25 -21.61
CA LYS A 298 -14.56 -1.18 -22.06
C LYS A 298 -13.90 -2.55 -22.11
N SER A 299 -14.47 -3.53 -21.40
CA SER A 299 -13.97 -4.90 -21.37
C SER A 299 -15.13 -5.90 -21.45
N PRO A 300 -14.95 -7.04 -22.16
CA PRO A 300 -15.92 -8.13 -22.16
C PRO A 300 -16.07 -8.81 -20.79
N MET A 301 -15.19 -8.51 -19.83
CA MET A 301 -15.28 -9.00 -18.45
C MET A 301 -16.28 -8.22 -17.57
N GLY A 302 -17.10 -7.33 -18.15
CA GLY A 302 -18.07 -6.53 -17.42
C GLY A 302 -17.44 -5.62 -16.38
N LEU A 303 -18.13 -5.42 -15.24
CA LEU A 303 -17.72 -4.44 -14.22
C LEU A 303 -16.27 -4.62 -13.73
N ARG A 304 -15.79 -5.86 -13.63
CA ARG A 304 -14.41 -6.12 -13.21
C ARG A 304 -13.40 -5.57 -14.23
N GLY A 305 -13.59 -5.87 -15.49
CA GLY A 305 -12.71 -5.36 -16.55
C GLY A 305 -12.82 -3.85 -16.76
N ASP A 306 -14.04 -3.31 -16.62
CA ASP A 306 -14.28 -1.87 -16.68
C ASP A 306 -13.61 -1.12 -15.53
N ALA A 307 -13.54 -1.73 -14.32
CA ALA A 307 -12.78 -1.19 -13.18
C ALA A 307 -11.26 -1.20 -13.43
N ILE A 308 -10.73 -2.22 -14.11
CA ILE A 308 -9.32 -2.22 -14.54
C ILE A 308 -9.05 -1.10 -15.55
N ALA A 309 -9.97 -0.86 -16.49
CA ALA A 309 -9.86 0.25 -17.43
C ALA A 309 -9.93 1.61 -16.72
N GLN A 310 -10.74 1.73 -15.67
CA GLN A 310 -10.79 2.93 -14.80
C GLN A 310 -9.48 3.13 -14.03
N PHE A 311 -8.89 2.06 -13.51
CA PHE A 311 -7.56 2.12 -12.88
C PHE A 311 -6.50 2.63 -13.86
N ASP A 312 -6.46 2.08 -15.08
CA ASP A 312 -5.55 2.55 -16.14
C ASP A 312 -5.73 4.04 -16.44
N TRP A 313 -6.97 4.51 -16.50
CA TRP A 313 -7.27 5.93 -16.65
C TRP A 313 -6.71 6.76 -15.50
N THR A 314 -6.85 6.31 -14.25
CA THR A 314 -6.29 7.01 -13.07
C THR A 314 -4.77 7.16 -13.19
N VAL A 315 -4.06 6.11 -13.59
CA VAL A 315 -2.62 6.15 -13.87
C VAL A 315 -2.31 7.17 -14.96
N GLY A 316 -3.10 7.18 -16.04
CA GLY A 316 -2.95 8.13 -17.15
C GLY A 316 -3.13 9.59 -16.71
N GLN A 317 -4.08 9.88 -15.82
CA GLN A 317 -4.29 11.23 -15.28
C GLN A 317 -3.06 11.74 -14.52
N VAL A 318 -2.49 10.90 -13.65
CA VAL A 318 -1.28 11.26 -12.89
C VAL A 318 -0.09 11.52 -13.82
N VAL A 319 0.18 10.61 -14.76
CA VAL A 319 1.29 10.75 -15.70
C VAL A 319 1.14 11.99 -16.56
N SER A 320 -0.06 12.22 -17.11
CA SER A 320 -0.35 13.40 -17.97
C SER A 320 -0.18 14.72 -17.21
N GLU A 321 -0.58 14.77 -15.94
CA GLU A 321 -0.40 15.96 -15.12
C GLU A 321 1.08 16.25 -14.83
N LEU A 322 1.86 15.22 -14.52
CA LEU A 322 3.30 15.36 -14.34
C LEU A 322 4.00 15.82 -15.62
N GLU A 323 3.57 15.34 -16.79
CA GLU A 323 4.07 15.78 -18.09
C GLU A 323 3.70 17.24 -18.37
N ARG A 324 2.44 17.61 -18.13
CA ARG A 324 1.94 18.99 -18.31
C ARG A 324 2.71 20.01 -17.46
N LEU A 325 3.13 19.61 -16.26
CA LEU A 325 3.89 20.43 -15.33
C LEU A 325 5.42 20.36 -15.52
N GLY A 326 5.91 19.52 -16.46
CA GLY A 326 7.34 19.30 -16.67
C GLY A 326 8.04 18.49 -15.56
N LEU A 327 7.28 17.82 -14.70
CA LEU A 327 7.81 17.08 -13.53
C LEU A 327 8.14 15.62 -13.84
N ARG A 328 7.60 15.07 -14.94
CA ARG A 328 7.67 13.62 -15.24
C ARG A 328 9.09 13.08 -15.26
N GLN A 329 10.04 13.84 -15.81
CA GLN A 329 11.43 13.37 -15.97
C GLN A 329 12.09 13.06 -14.63
N ASN A 330 11.83 13.87 -13.60
CA ASN A 330 12.38 13.70 -12.24
C ASN A 330 11.33 13.23 -11.22
N THR A 331 10.38 12.41 -11.65
CA THR A 331 9.42 11.74 -10.77
C THR A 331 9.59 10.24 -10.89
N LEU A 332 9.91 9.59 -9.77
CA LEU A 332 9.87 8.13 -9.60
C LEU A 332 8.42 7.71 -9.35
N ILE A 333 7.89 6.88 -10.24
CA ILE A 333 6.59 6.24 -10.06
C ILE A 333 6.81 4.75 -9.83
N ILE A 334 6.29 4.22 -8.73
CA ILE A 334 6.22 2.79 -8.44
C ILE A 334 4.74 2.41 -8.44
N LEU A 335 4.35 1.51 -9.34
CA LEU A 335 3.00 0.96 -9.44
C LEU A 335 3.02 -0.50 -8.98
N SER A 336 2.14 -0.87 -8.07
CA SER A 336 1.93 -2.26 -7.64
C SER A 336 0.56 -2.46 -7.00
N SER A 337 0.33 -3.63 -6.41
CA SER A 337 -0.90 -4.00 -5.70
C SER A 337 -0.60 -4.47 -4.28
N ASP A 338 -1.61 -4.43 -3.41
CA ASP A 338 -1.47 -4.82 -2.00
C ASP A 338 -1.56 -6.33 -1.75
N ASN A 339 -2.20 -7.07 -2.61
CA ASN A 339 -2.30 -8.54 -2.59
C ASN A 339 -2.72 -9.06 -3.97
N GLY A 340 -2.75 -10.37 -4.10
CA GLY A 340 -3.27 -11.03 -5.29
C GLY A 340 -4.76 -10.83 -5.52
N PRO A 341 -5.29 -11.26 -6.68
CA PRO A 341 -6.65 -10.97 -7.11
C PRO A 341 -7.70 -11.85 -6.43
N VAL A 342 -8.92 -11.36 -6.47
CA VAL A 342 -10.14 -12.12 -6.19
C VAL A 342 -11.18 -11.83 -7.26
N VAL A 343 -11.96 -12.84 -7.65
CA VAL A 343 -12.99 -12.68 -8.70
C VAL A 343 -14.34 -12.37 -8.08
N ASP A 344 -14.89 -13.24 -7.25
CA ASP A 344 -16.09 -12.96 -6.44
C ASP A 344 -15.68 -12.65 -5.00
N ASP A 345 -15.98 -11.45 -4.55
CA ASP A 345 -15.70 -11.02 -3.17
C ASP A 345 -16.93 -10.31 -2.56
N GLY A 346 -18.11 -10.85 -2.81
CA GLY A 346 -19.34 -10.50 -2.12
C GLY A 346 -20.40 -9.75 -2.94
N TYR A 347 -20.18 -9.49 -4.23
CA TYR A 347 -21.15 -8.80 -5.07
C TYR A 347 -21.49 -9.57 -6.35
N ALA A 348 -22.75 -9.47 -6.75
CA ALA A 348 -23.27 -10.09 -7.97
C ALA A 348 -22.95 -9.23 -9.22
N ASP A 349 -21.67 -8.95 -9.44
CA ASP A 349 -21.15 -8.14 -10.53
C ASP A 349 -20.85 -8.94 -11.81
N ARG A 350 -21.18 -10.23 -11.80
CA ARG A 350 -20.96 -11.19 -12.89
C ARG A 350 -19.49 -11.40 -13.25
N ALA A 351 -18.57 -11.09 -12.32
CA ALA A 351 -17.14 -11.22 -12.59
C ALA A 351 -16.73 -12.67 -12.90
N VAL A 352 -17.36 -13.66 -12.26
CA VAL A 352 -17.11 -15.09 -12.52
C VAL A 352 -17.58 -15.49 -13.91
N GLU A 353 -18.83 -15.14 -14.26
CA GLU A 353 -19.46 -15.55 -15.52
C GLU A 353 -18.83 -14.90 -16.74
N LEU A 354 -18.33 -13.67 -16.60
CA LEU A 354 -17.75 -12.89 -17.69
C LEU A 354 -16.21 -12.98 -17.76
N LEU A 355 -15.59 -13.71 -16.84
CA LEU A 355 -14.13 -13.83 -16.78
C LEU A 355 -13.54 -14.40 -18.08
N GLY A 356 -14.21 -15.40 -18.67
CA GLY A 356 -13.72 -16.10 -19.87
C GLY A 356 -12.42 -16.84 -19.60
N ASP A 357 -11.46 -16.66 -20.49
CA ASP A 357 -10.10 -17.23 -20.43
C ASP A 357 -9.10 -16.33 -19.67
N HIS A 358 -9.55 -15.21 -19.15
CA HIS A 358 -8.70 -14.32 -18.37
C HIS A 358 -8.22 -14.99 -17.07
N ARG A 359 -6.96 -14.77 -16.75
CA ARG A 359 -6.31 -15.30 -15.54
C ARG A 359 -5.81 -14.15 -14.67
N PRO A 360 -6.59 -13.70 -13.68
CA PRO A 360 -6.21 -12.56 -12.86
C PRO A 360 -4.87 -12.72 -12.14
N ALA A 361 -4.56 -13.93 -11.64
CA ALA A 361 -3.27 -14.24 -11.05
C ALA A 361 -2.18 -14.59 -12.09
N GLY A 362 -2.47 -14.48 -13.39
CA GLY A 362 -1.56 -14.90 -14.47
C GLY A 362 -1.29 -16.41 -14.43
N PRO A 363 -0.03 -16.83 -14.44
CA PRO A 363 0.32 -18.24 -14.38
C PRO A 363 0.31 -18.82 -12.95
N TYR A 364 0.04 -18.04 -11.93
CA TYR A 364 0.20 -18.46 -10.54
C TYR A 364 -1.08 -19.08 -9.96
N ARG A 365 -0.90 -19.96 -8.98
CA ARG A 365 -1.99 -20.70 -8.33
C ARG A 365 -2.72 -19.80 -7.34
N SER A 366 -4.07 -19.90 -7.34
CA SER A 366 -4.95 -19.23 -6.40
C SER A 366 -4.92 -17.69 -6.47
N GLY A 367 -5.16 -17.00 -5.34
CA GLY A 367 -5.29 -15.54 -5.27
C GLY A 367 -5.37 -15.03 -3.83
N LYS A 368 -6.02 -13.89 -3.64
CA LYS A 368 -6.26 -13.24 -2.34
C LYS A 368 -6.62 -14.26 -1.26
N TYR A 369 -6.19 -14.03 -0.02
CA TYR A 369 -6.38 -14.89 1.16
C TYR A 369 -5.50 -16.15 1.23
N SER A 370 -5.01 -16.65 0.10
CA SER A 370 -4.34 -17.94 -0.04
C SER A 370 -2.89 -17.93 0.45
N THR A 371 -2.38 -19.12 0.82
CA THR A 371 -0.95 -19.36 1.04
C THR A 371 -0.17 -19.59 -0.25
N PHE A 372 -0.87 -19.86 -1.38
CA PHE A 372 -0.25 -20.06 -2.69
C PHE A 372 0.26 -18.76 -3.30
N GLU A 373 1.13 -18.89 -4.29
CA GLU A 373 1.86 -17.78 -4.92
C GLU A 373 0.93 -16.66 -5.40
N GLY A 374 -0.23 -17.01 -5.99
CA GLY A 374 -1.21 -16.05 -6.47
C GLY A 374 -1.79 -15.13 -5.38
N GLY A 375 -1.61 -15.46 -4.10
CA GLY A 375 -2.04 -14.61 -2.98
C GLY A 375 -1.19 -13.37 -2.79
N THR A 376 0.10 -13.45 -3.11
CA THR A 376 1.08 -12.41 -2.79
C THR A 376 1.89 -11.92 -3.98
N ILE A 377 2.03 -12.70 -5.06
CA ILE A 377 2.70 -12.20 -6.25
C ILE A 377 1.83 -11.15 -6.94
N VAL A 378 2.42 -9.98 -7.19
CA VAL A 378 1.71 -8.81 -7.70
C VAL A 378 2.46 -8.17 -8.86
N PRO A 379 1.77 -7.48 -9.77
CA PRO A 379 2.44 -6.72 -10.81
C PRO A 379 3.23 -5.58 -10.19
N ALA A 380 4.42 -5.27 -10.72
CA ALA A 380 5.15 -4.09 -10.30
C ALA A 380 5.88 -3.44 -11.48
N ILE A 381 5.79 -2.12 -11.54
CA ILE A 381 6.43 -1.28 -12.55
C ILE A 381 7.13 -0.14 -11.82
N VAL A 382 8.39 0.11 -12.17
CA VAL A 382 9.17 1.24 -11.65
C VAL A 382 9.59 2.11 -12.83
N SER A 383 9.17 3.36 -12.84
CA SER A 383 9.47 4.29 -13.92
C SER A 383 9.98 5.62 -13.40
N TRP A 384 11.20 5.96 -13.78
CA TRP A 384 11.84 7.25 -13.52
C TRP A 384 12.73 7.62 -14.71
N PRO A 385 12.23 8.36 -15.69
CA PRO A 385 12.92 8.58 -16.96
C PRO A 385 14.33 9.13 -16.84
N LYS A 386 14.60 9.94 -15.81
CA LYS A 386 15.93 10.49 -15.54
C LYS A 386 16.96 9.44 -15.13
N ARG A 387 16.55 8.33 -14.50
CA ARG A 387 17.48 7.35 -13.91
C ARG A 387 17.25 5.91 -14.37
N VAL A 388 15.99 5.49 -14.55
CA VAL A 388 15.63 4.13 -14.93
C VAL A 388 15.51 4.06 -16.46
N LYS A 389 16.32 3.20 -17.09
CA LYS A 389 16.23 2.96 -18.52
C LYS A 389 14.91 2.27 -18.85
N GLY A 390 14.19 2.79 -19.84
CA GLY A 390 12.92 2.22 -20.30
C GLY A 390 13.06 0.87 -20.99
N GLY A 391 11.97 0.10 -20.98
CA GLY A 391 11.85 -1.18 -21.68
C GLY A 391 12.63 -2.33 -21.04
N GLN A 392 12.94 -2.23 -19.76
CA GLN A 392 13.63 -3.29 -19.01
C GLN A 392 12.66 -4.25 -18.31
N GLU A 393 13.18 -5.42 -17.98
CA GLU A 393 12.51 -6.43 -17.17
C GLU A 393 13.50 -7.04 -16.17
N SER A 394 13.05 -7.35 -14.96
CA SER A 394 13.81 -8.08 -13.96
C SER A 394 12.91 -9.08 -13.24
N ASP A 395 13.44 -10.29 -13.05
CA ASP A 395 12.83 -11.38 -12.30
C ASP A 395 13.48 -11.56 -10.91
N ALA A 396 14.20 -10.55 -10.41
CA ALA A 396 14.76 -10.58 -9.08
C ALA A 396 13.65 -10.73 -8.02
N LEU A 397 13.90 -11.57 -7.03
CA LEU A 397 12.96 -11.80 -5.92
C LEU A 397 12.95 -10.57 -5.00
N ILE A 398 11.84 -9.86 -4.97
CA ILE A 398 11.64 -8.61 -4.23
C ILE A 398 10.43 -8.74 -3.31
N SER A 399 10.55 -8.22 -2.08
CA SER A 399 9.41 -8.00 -1.19
C SER A 399 9.12 -6.52 -1.06
N GLN A 400 7.84 -6.16 -1.06
CA GLN A 400 7.40 -4.78 -0.83
C GLN A 400 7.81 -4.24 0.55
N ILE A 401 8.11 -5.11 1.52
CA ILE A 401 8.60 -4.69 2.83
C ILE A 401 9.91 -3.90 2.76
N ASP A 402 10.68 -4.08 1.70
CA ASP A 402 11.97 -3.43 1.47
C ASP A 402 11.86 -1.99 0.93
N TRP A 403 10.64 -1.55 0.61
CA TRP A 403 10.48 -0.25 -0.03
C TRP A 403 10.77 0.91 0.92
N LEU A 404 10.44 0.78 2.21
CA LEU A 404 10.74 1.85 3.17
C LEU A 404 12.24 2.09 3.29
N ALA A 405 13.05 1.07 3.53
CA ALA A 405 14.51 1.23 3.62
C ALA A 405 15.14 1.67 2.30
N SER A 406 14.62 1.18 1.16
CA SER A 406 15.10 1.52 -0.17
C SER A 406 14.81 2.98 -0.53
N LEU A 407 13.56 3.42 -0.35
CA LEU A 407 13.15 4.80 -0.63
C LEU A 407 13.72 5.79 0.39
N GLY A 408 13.82 5.38 1.68
CA GLY A 408 14.51 6.17 2.70
C GLY A 408 15.98 6.40 2.33
N SER A 409 16.67 5.38 1.82
CA SER A 409 18.04 5.50 1.30
C SER A 409 18.12 6.42 0.08
N LEU A 410 17.14 6.34 -0.84
CA LEU A 410 17.07 7.19 -2.03
C LEU A 410 17.08 8.67 -1.68
N VAL A 411 16.33 9.06 -0.65
CA VAL A 411 16.15 10.46 -0.26
C VAL A 411 17.08 10.90 0.87
N GLY A 412 17.96 10.00 1.35
CA GLY A 412 18.89 10.29 2.44
C GLY A 412 18.20 10.48 3.80
N ALA A 413 17.06 9.82 4.00
CA ALA A 413 16.31 9.94 5.24
C ALA A 413 17.09 9.39 6.45
N ARG A 414 17.00 10.09 7.57
CA ARG A 414 17.54 9.62 8.86
C ARG A 414 16.49 8.73 9.53
N MET A 415 16.68 7.43 9.44
CA MET A 415 15.82 6.45 10.08
C MET A 415 16.27 6.20 11.52
N PRO A 416 15.38 6.25 12.52
CA PRO A 416 15.70 5.91 13.90
C PRO A 416 16.22 4.48 14.01
N LYS A 417 17.16 4.25 14.94
CA LYS A 417 17.67 2.90 15.18
C LYS A 417 16.55 1.97 15.64
N GLY A 418 16.43 0.83 14.96
CA GLY A 418 15.39 -0.18 15.25
C GLY A 418 14.05 0.07 14.55
N SER A 419 13.89 1.17 13.81
CA SER A 419 12.73 1.32 12.92
C SER A 419 12.86 0.43 11.69
N ALA A 420 11.73 0.08 11.06
CA ALA A 420 11.65 -0.75 9.86
C ALA A 420 12.49 -2.06 9.98
N PRO A 421 12.29 -2.88 11.04
CA PRO A 421 13.21 -3.96 11.41
C PRO A 421 13.31 -5.08 10.37
N ASP A 422 12.32 -5.19 9.48
CA ASP A 422 12.27 -6.23 8.45
C ASP A 422 12.62 -5.71 7.05
N SER A 423 12.74 -4.39 6.91
CA SER A 423 13.02 -3.72 5.64
C SER A 423 14.52 -3.69 5.36
N GLN A 424 14.91 -4.08 4.16
CA GLN A 424 16.29 -4.04 3.68
C GLN A 424 16.42 -3.02 2.55
N ASN A 425 17.53 -2.29 2.51
CA ASN A 425 17.80 -1.42 1.37
C ASN A 425 18.12 -2.26 0.12
N ARG A 426 17.21 -2.27 -0.82
CA ARG A 426 17.26 -2.95 -2.13
C ARG A 426 17.07 -1.96 -3.28
N LEU A 427 17.49 -0.72 -3.09
CA LEU A 427 17.26 0.36 -4.05
C LEU A 427 17.79 0.01 -5.45
N GLY A 428 19.03 -0.51 -5.53
CA GLY A 428 19.62 -0.88 -6.82
C GLY A 428 18.78 -1.92 -7.56
N THR A 429 18.27 -2.94 -6.86
CA THR A 429 17.39 -3.96 -7.44
C THR A 429 16.04 -3.36 -7.86
N LEU A 430 15.45 -2.50 -7.04
CA LEU A 430 14.17 -1.84 -7.32
C LEU A 430 14.26 -0.94 -8.56
N LEU A 431 15.38 -0.27 -8.77
CA LEU A 431 15.62 0.59 -9.95
C LEU A 431 16.17 -0.16 -11.17
N GLY A 432 16.41 -1.46 -11.06
CA GLY A 432 16.98 -2.27 -12.14
C GLY A 432 18.47 -2.02 -12.42
N GLU A 433 19.17 -1.39 -11.48
CA GLU A 433 20.62 -1.15 -11.53
C GLU A 433 21.41 -2.39 -11.09
N GLU A 434 20.79 -3.24 -10.29
CA GLU A 434 21.31 -4.49 -9.77
C GLU A 434 20.28 -5.60 -10.00
N LYS A 435 20.74 -6.85 -10.00
CA LYS A 435 19.89 -8.02 -10.06
C LYS A 435 20.20 -8.93 -8.87
N GLU A 436 19.79 -8.50 -7.68
CA GLU A 436 20.04 -9.21 -6.44
C GLU A 436 18.73 -9.68 -5.81
N ASP A 437 18.61 -11.00 -5.64
CA ASP A 437 17.47 -11.60 -4.96
C ASP A 437 17.49 -11.30 -3.46
N ARG A 438 16.30 -11.11 -2.87
CA ARG A 438 16.15 -11.25 -1.44
C ARG A 438 16.42 -12.72 -1.06
N PRO A 439 17.17 -13.03 0.02
CA PRO A 439 17.44 -14.42 0.40
C PRO A 439 16.18 -15.24 0.61
N TYR A 440 15.16 -14.62 1.19
CA TYR A 440 13.80 -15.13 1.31
C TYR A 440 12.80 -14.00 1.53
N VAL A 441 11.54 -14.25 1.21
CA VAL A 441 10.40 -13.41 1.59
C VAL A 441 9.46 -14.22 2.47
N LEU A 442 8.81 -13.56 3.43
CA LEU A 442 7.71 -14.12 4.20
C LEU A 442 6.40 -13.58 3.66
N GLU A 443 5.40 -14.43 3.59
CA GLU A 443 4.08 -14.14 3.05
C GLU A 443 3.02 -14.61 4.03
N GLN A 444 2.20 -13.67 4.50
CA GLN A 444 1.13 -13.97 5.46
C GLN A 444 -0.18 -14.23 4.73
N ALA A 445 -0.76 -15.42 4.91
CA ALA A 445 -2.11 -15.73 4.45
C ALA A 445 -3.19 -15.20 5.42
N ALA A 446 -4.47 -15.27 5.00
CA ALA A 446 -5.59 -14.78 5.80
C ALA A 446 -5.75 -15.47 7.17
N ASN A 447 -5.30 -16.72 7.31
CA ASN A 447 -5.32 -17.45 8.58
C ASN A 447 -4.01 -17.31 9.37
N HIS A 448 -3.17 -16.30 9.09
CA HIS A 448 -1.86 -16.04 9.68
C HIS A 448 -0.78 -17.10 9.40
N THR A 449 -1.00 -18.01 8.48
CA THR A 449 0.05 -18.92 8.01
C THR A 449 1.14 -18.09 7.34
N LEU A 450 2.39 -18.27 7.76
CA LEU A 450 3.56 -17.61 7.18
C LEU A 450 4.27 -18.57 6.24
N SER A 451 4.09 -18.38 4.95
CA SER A 451 4.84 -19.07 3.91
C SER A 451 6.21 -18.44 3.73
N VAL A 452 7.17 -19.23 3.29
CA VAL A 452 8.54 -18.78 2.98
C VAL A 452 8.82 -19.00 1.50
N ARG A 453 9.25 -17.96 0.81
CA ARG A 453 9.61 -17.98 -0.61
C ARG A 453 11.08 -17.63 -0.78
N THR A 454 11.87 -18.52 -1.35
CA THR A 454 13.21 -18.25 -1.89
C THR A 454 13.14 -18.28 -3.41
N ARG A 455 14.23 -17.99 -4.12
CA ARG A 455 14.22 -18.04 -5.59
C ARG A 455 13.75 -19.40 -6.14
N GLU A 456 14.14 -20.50 -5.48
CA GLU A 456 13.91 -21.85 -5.99
C GLU A 456 12.75 -22.58 -5.30
N TRP A 457 12.40 -22.19 -4.07
CA TRP A 457 11.50 -22.95 -3.23
C TRP A 457 10.42 -22.09 -2.61
N LYS A 458 9.21 -22.65 -2.51
CA LYS A 458 8.15 -22.15 -1.64
C LYS A 458 7.77 -23.20 -0.62
N TYR A 459 7.81 -22.82 0.64
CA TYR A 459 7.42 -23.63 1.78
C TYR A 459 6.17 -23.08 2.45
N ILE A 460 5.17 -23.93 2.63
CA ILE A 460 3.94 -23.62 3.36
C ILE A 460 3.90 -24.54 4.58
N PRO A 461 3.97 -23.98 5.82
CA PRO A 461 3.93 -24.78 7.03
C PRO A 461 2.55 -25.41 7.25
N PRO A 462 2.44 -26.47 8.07
CA PRO A 462 1.16 -27.02 8.48
C PRO A 462 0.24 -25.95 9.06
N SER A 463 -1.02 -25.96 8.64
CA SER A 463 -2.01 -24.99 9.07
C SER A 463 -3.42 -25.58 9.14
N LYS A 464 -4.33 -24.86 9.79
CA LYS A 464 -5.74 -25.26 9.91
C LYS A 464 -6.62 -24.33 9.11
N GLY A 465 -7.66 -24.87 8.53
CA GLY A 465 -8.68 -24.14 7.79
C GLY A 465 -9.29 -24.97 6.66
N PRO A 466 -10.30 -24.46 5.99
CA PRO A 466 -10.94 -25.13 4.86
C PRO A 466 -10.02 -25.11 3.64
N ALA A 467 -10.07 -26.14 2.80
CA ALA A 467 -9.31 -26.18 1.55
C ALA A 467 -9.76 -25.10 0.55
N ILE A 468 -11.05 -24.78 0.57
CA ILE A 468 -11.65 -23.70 -0.21
C ILE A 468 -12.24 -22.68 0.75
N ILE A 469 -11.88 -21.41 0.59
CA ILE A 469 -12.47 -20.29 1.32
C ILE A 469 -13.87 -20.07 0.74
N SER A 470 -14.88 -20.28 1.57
CA SER A 470 -16.27 -20.09 1.17
C SER A 470 -16.58 -18.62 0.84
N GLY A 471 -17.52 -18.38 -0.04
CA GLY A 471 -17.81 -17.06 -0.58
C GLY A 471 -16.97 -16.80 -1.83
N PRO A 472 -15.70 -16.38 -1.73
CA PRO A 472 -14.87 -16.15 -2.92
C PRO A 472 -14.52 -17.41 -3.71
N GLY A 473 -14.70 -18.61 -3.14
CA GLY A 473 -14.38 -19.87 -3.83
C GLY A 473 -12.87 -20.08 -4.07
N ILE A 474 -12.03 -19.46 -3.25
CA ILE A 474 -10.57 -19.47 -3.41
C ILE A 474 -9.95 -20.68 -2.72
N GLU A 475 -9.04 -21.34 -3.42
CA GLU A 475 -8.20 -22.39 -2.86
C GLU A 475 -7.24 -21.81 -1.83
N SER A 476 -7.36 -22.23 -0.56
CA SER A 476 -6.63 -21.62 0.55
C SER A 476 -5.16 -22.03 0.65
N GLY A 477 -4.84 -23.25 0.23
CA GLY A 477 -3.55 -23.89 0.47
C GLY A 477 -3.33 -24.36 1.92
N TYR A 478 -4.37 -24.32 2.76
CA TYR A 478 -4.25 -24.81 4.14
C TYR A 478 -4.21 -26.34 4.15
N SER A 479 -3.24 -26.88 4.88
CA SER A 479 -3.01 -28.34 5.01
C SER A 479 -2.45 -28.66 6.38
N ARG A 480 -2.77 -29.83 6.90
CA ARG A 480 -2.17 -30.35 8.14
C ARG A 480 -0.73 -30.84 7.93
N GLU A 481 -0.38 -31.12 6.68
CA GLU A 481 0.96 -31.54 6.28
C GLU A 481 1.75 -30.37 5.72
N PRO A 482 3.08 -30.36 5.89
CA PRO A 482 3.93 -29.36 5.26
C PRO A 482 3.88 -29.47 3.74
N GLN A 483 4.00 -28.35 3.06
CA GLN A 483 4.06 -28.30 1.60
C GLN A 483 5.35 -27.62 1.16
N LEU A 484 6.02 -28.21 0.17
CA LEU A 484 7.20 -27.65 -0.47
C LEU A 484 7.04 -27.72 -1.99
N TYR A 485 7.25 -26.61 -2.66
CA TYR A 485 7.13 -26.50 -4.11
C TYR A 485 8.43 -26.02 -4.74
N ASP A 486 8.83 -26.65 -5.86
CA ASP A 486 9.94 -26.20 -6.69
C ASP A 486 9.47 -25.12 -7.65
N MET A 487 9.85 -23.88 -7.37
CA MET A 487 9.41 -22.68 -8.11
C MET A 487 10.14 -22.46 -9.44
N ARG A 488 11.08 -23.32 -9.80
CA ARG A 488 11.66 -23.39 -11.16
C ARG A 488 10.67 -24.00 -12.16
N ARG A 489 9.67 -24.73 -11.67
CA ARG A 489 8.53 -25.23 -12.44
C ARG A 489 7.36 -24.25 -12.31
N PRO A 490 6.65 -23.95 -13.40
CA PRO A 490 5.46 -23.14 -13.28
C PRO A 490 4.42 -23.88 -12.42
N TYR A 491 3.88 -23.16 -11.45
CA TYR A 491 2.78 -23.58 -10.58
C TYR A 491 3.18 -24.55 -9.46
N GLU A 492 2.62 -24.31 -8.30
CA GLU A 492 2.68 -25.13 -7.08
C GLU A 492 1.83 -26.41 -7.25
N GLN A 493 2.22 -27.30 -8.18
CA GLN A 493 1.42 -28.48 -8.53
C GLN A 493 1.78 -29.70 -7.71
N GLU A 494 3.06 -29.93 -7.48
CA GLU A 494 3.57 -31.13 -6.82
C GLU A 494 4.21 -30.78 -5.48
N ASN A 495 3.62 -31.26 -4.38
CA ASN A 495 4.25 -31.15 -3.07
C ASN A 495 5.40 -32.15 -2.94
N VAL A 496 6.61 -31.63 -2.89
CA VAL A 496 7.86 -32.42 -2.80
C VAL A 496 8.49 -32.39 -1.38
N SER A 497 7.71 -32.06 -0.36
CA SER A 497 8.21 -31.92 1.02
C SER A 497 8.84 -33.18 1.56
N LEU A 498 8.32 -34.39 1.21
CA LEU A 498 8.86 -35.69 1.63
C LEU A 498 10.17 -36.05 0.91
N GLN A 499 10.36 -35.54 -0.32
CA GLN A 499 11.57 -35.77 -1.11
C GLN A 499 12.74 -34.85 -0.71
N HIS A 500 12.44 -33.69 -0.08
CA HIS A 500 13.42 -32.68 0.28
C HIS A 500 13.29 -32.20 1.74
N PRO A 501 13.43 -33.13 2.73
CA PRO A 501 13.27 -32.80 4.15
C PRO A 501 14.34 -31.81 4.67
N ASP A 502 15.52 -31.77 4.06
CA ASP A 502 16.59 -30.84 4.34
C ASP A 502 16.20 -29.39 3.94
N VAL A 503 15.52 -29.24 2.80
CA VAL A 503 14.97 -27.94 2.35
C VAL A 503 13.86 -27.50 3.28
N VAL A 504 12.93 -28.38 3.63
CA VAL A 504 11.84 -28.08 4.59
C VAL A 504 12.43 -27.56 5.90
N PHE A 505 13.43 -28.26 6.47
CA PHE A 505 14.09 -27.85 7.72
C PHE A 505 14.72 -26.45 7.60
N ARG A 506 15.43 -26.18 6.51
CA ARG A 506 16.04 -24.85 6.26
C ARG A 506 14.98 -23.75 6.13
N MET A 507 13.88 -24.01 5.43
CA MET A 507 12.80 -23.03 5.25
C MET A 507 12.05 -22.74 6.55
N GLN A 508 11.85 -23.75 7.40
CA GLN A 508 11.30 -23.57 8.75
C GLN A 508 12.17 -22.65 9.60
N ALA A 509 13.49 -22.81 9.52
CA ALA A 509 14.42 -21.99 10.28
C ALA A 509 14.28 -20.48 9.97
N TYR A 510 13.96 -20.12 8.73
CA TYR A 510 13.68 -18.72 8.39
C TYR A 510 12.44 -18.18 9.14
N THR A 511 11.36 -18.95 9.18
CA THR A 511 10.14 -18.55 9.91
C THR A 511 10.40 -18.38 11.40
N GLU A 512 11.13 -19.32 12.00
CA GLU A 512 11.48 -19.28 13.43
C GLU A 512 12.40 -18.09 13.75
N GLN A 513 13.39 -17.83 12.90
CA GLN A 513 14.27 -16.68 13.03
C GLN A 513 13.47 -15.37 13.03
N GLU A 514 12.53 -15.22 12.09
CA GLU A 514 11.73 -14.01 11.99
C GLU A 514 10.75 -13.83 13.16
N ARG A 515 10.12 -14.90 13.61
CA ARG A 515 9.24 -14.87 14.79
C ARG A 515 9.99 -14.50 16.07
N ASN A 516 11.26 -14.88 16.20
CA ASN A 516 12.08 -14.61 17.38
C ASN A 516 12.65 -13.18 17.43
N LYS A 517 12.59 -12.39 16.36
CA LYS A 517 13.07 -11.00 16.34
C LYS A 517 12.24 -10.06 17.24
N GLY A 518 10.99 -10.41 17.55
CA GLY A 518 10.09 -9.54 18.29
C GLY A 518 9.56 -8.36 17.46
N ALA A 519 8.76 -7.50 18.10
CA ALA A 519 8.20 -6.28 17.51
C ALA A 519 9.07 -5.05 17.80
N SER A 520 9.09 -4.09 16.88
CA SER A 520 9.78 -2.81 17.07
C SER A 520 9.12 -1.93 18.12
N TYR A 521 7.83 -2.15 18.34
CA TYR A 521 6.96 -1.36 19.20
C TYR A 521 5.98 -2.29 19.95
N THR A 522 5.75 -2.02 21.24
CA THR A 522 4.75 -2.76 22.01
C THR A 522 3.41 -2.04 21.93
N SER A 523 2.48 -2.59 21.15
CA SER A 523 1.15 -2.00 20.98
C SER A 523 0.40 -1.91 22.33
N PRO A 524 -0.17 -0.76 22.71
CA PRO A 524 -1.02 -0.65 23.88
C PRO A 524 -2.35 -1.43 23.75
N ILE A 525 -2.70 -1.89 22.54
CA ILE A 525 -3.91 -2.68 22.27
C ILE A 525 -3.77 -4.14 22.74
N SER A 526 -2.57 -4.59 23.11
CA SER A 526 -2.29 -5.97 23.54
C SER A 526 -2.54 -6.23 25.03
N LYS A 527 -3.29 -5.37 25.73
CA LYS A 527 -3.68 -5.59 27.14
C LYS A 527 -5.19 -5.70 27.33
#